data_1f0e88dd6d16249d1a92af3c084ac199
#
_entry.id   1f0e88dd6d16249d1a92af3c084ac199
#
_cell.length_a   1.000
_cell.length_b   1.000
_cell.length_c   1.000
_cell.angle_alpha   90.00
_cell.angle_beta   90.00
_cell.angle_gamma   90.00
#
_symmetry.space_group_name_H-M   'P 1'
#
loop_
_entity.id
_entity.type
_entity.pdbx_description
1 polymer ?
#
loop_
_entity_poly.entity_id
_entity_poly.type
_entity_poly.pdbx_seq_one_letter_code
_entity_poly.pdbx_strand_id
1 'polypeptide(L)'
;MILMLRGSARRTLLRLQRRDDGRAVVEFVFLGVLLLVPLVYLVMVVGRIQAAAFAVSTASREAGRAFTTAQSDAQAYPRGEAAAAISFEDYGFGDAGAVAISCDASPCLRPEGRVSTQATITVRLPLLPDVLAGAVPMSVPVSATHVAAVDRFAGR
;
A
#
# COMPACT_ATOMS: atom_id res chain seq x y z
N MET A 1 52.00 21.32 50.95
CA MET A 1 51.34 22.20 49.95
C MET A 1 50.99 21.45 48.64
N ILE A 2 51.39 20.22 48.41
CA ILE A 2 51.19 19.43 47.16
C ILE A 2 49.88 18.58 47.22
N LEU A 3 49.36 18.25 48.40
CA LEU A 3 48.14 17.41 48.52
C LEU A 3 46.81 18.11 48.23
N MET A 4 46.76 19.44 48.38
CA MET A 4 45.50 20.18 48.13
C MET A 4 45.18 20.42 46.64
N LEU A 5 46.18 20.42 45.76
CA LEU A 5 46.01 20.63 44.30
C LEU A 5 45.43 19.40 43.60
N ARG A 6 45.63 18.17 44.12
CA ARG A 6 45.10 16.94 43.54
C ARG A 6 43.58 16.75 43.73
N GLY A 7 43.00 17.33 44.79
CA GLY A 7 41.54 17.21 45.03
C GLY A 7 40.66 18.09 44.18
N SER A 8 41.16 19.25 43.74
CA SER A 8 40.40 20.20 42.92
C SER A 8 40.34 19.74 41.46
N ALA A 9 41.44 19.27 40.92
CA ALA A 9 41.48 18.75 39.53
C ALA A 9 40.57 17.54 39.33
N ARG A 10 40.52 16.62 40.30
CA ARG A 10 39.65 15.43 40.24
C ARG A 10 38.16 15.79 40.30
N ARG A 11 37.77 16.78 41.07
CA ARG A 11 36.37 17.26 41.16
C ARG A 11 35.94 17.99 39.91
N THR A 12 36.84 18.68 39.22
CA THR A 12 36.57 19.38 37.94
C THR A 12 36.39 18.36 36.80
N LEU A 13 37.22 17.33 36.76
CA LEU A 13 37.11 16.22 35.79
C LEU A 13 35.77 15.45 35.95
N LEU A 14 35.37 15.14 37.20
CA LEU A 14 34.10 14.46 37.48
C LEU A 14 32.88 15.31 37.14
N ARG A 15 32.97 16.65 37.21
CA ARG A 15 31.91 17.56 36.80
C ARG A 15 31.81 17.71 35.27
N LEU A 16 32.92 17.65 34.56
CA LEU A 16 32.95 17.65 33.11
C LEU A 16 32.35 16.34 32.55
N GLN A 17 32.72 15.20 33.12
CA GLN A 17 32.22 13.90 32.73
C GLN A 17 30.70 13.76 32.95
N ARG A 18 30.18 14.34 34.04
CA ARG A 18 28.71 14.39 34.30
C ARG A 18 27.93 15.30 33.36
N ARG A 19 28.56 16.28 32.71
CA ARG A 19 27.93 17.14 31.70
C ARG A 19 27.87 16.45 30.34
N ASP A 20 28.81 15.54 30.05
CA ASP A 20 28.86 14.79 28.79
C ASP A 20 27.82 13.64 28.75
N ASP A 21 27.55 12.99 29.91
CA ASP A 21 26.55 11.91 30.02
C ASP A 21 25.14 12.38 29.62
N GLY A 22 24.73 13.58 30.04
CA GLY A 22 23.42 14.15 29.68
C GLY A 22 23.31 14.51 28.19
N ARG A 23 24.42 14.96 27.58
CA ARG A 23 24.48 15.32 26.18
C ARG A 23 24.44 14.08 25.27
N ALA A 24 25.15 13.03 25.66
CA ALA A 24 25.16 11.75 24.93
C ALA A 24 23.77 11.09 24.90
N VAL A 25 23.00 11.18 26.00
CA VAL A 25 21.62 10.65 26.06
C VAL A 25 20.70 11.44 25.12
N VAL A 26 20.80 12.76 25.10
CA VAL A 26 19.97 13.62 24.20
C VAL A 26 20.32 13.32 22.74
N GLU A 27 21.62 13.21 22.42
CA GLU A 27 22.07 12.89 21.06
C GLU A 27 21.61 11.50 20.62
N PHE A 28 21.70 10.50 21.50
CA PHE A 28 21.22 9.15 21.23
C PHE A 28 19.70 9.13 20.99
N VAL A 29 18.92 9.80 21.82
CA VAL A 29 17.46 9.89 21.64
C VAL A 29 17.12 10.60 20.32
N PHE A 30 17.80 11.72 20.03
CA PHE A 30 17.59 12.45 18.79
C PHE A 30 17.90 11.60 17.55
N LEU A 31 19.04 10.91 17.53
CA LEU A 31 19.42 9.99 16.45
C LEU A 31 18.45 8.82 16.35
N GLY A 32 17.98 8.28 17.47
CA GLY A 32 16.99 7.22 17.53
C GLY A 32 15.65 7.65 16.89
N VAL A 33 15.15 8.82 17.26
CA VAL A 33 13.90 9.37 16.68
C VAL A 33 14.08 9.68 15.20
N LEU A 34 15.21 10.29 14.81
CA LEU A 34 15.52 10.64 13.42
C LEU A 34 15.55 9.41 12.51
N LEU A 35 15.97 8.25 13.03
CA LEU A 35 16.00 7.00 12.28
C LEU A 35 14.67 6.24 12.36
N LEU A 36 14.01 6.26 13.53
CA LEU A 36 12.76 5.54 13.75
C LEU A 36 11.60 6.12 12.92
N VAL A 37 11.49 7.45 12.84
CA VAL A 37 10.39 8.10 12.11
C VAL A 37 10.36 7.70 10.63
N PRO A 38 11.46 7.81 9.84
CA PRO A 38 11.44 7.37 8.45
C PRO A 38 11.25 5.86 8.30
N LEU A 39 11.73 5.05 9.25
CA LEU A 39 11.52 3.61 9.24
C LEU A 39 10.03 3.26 9.40
N VAL A 40 9.35 3.84 10.37
CA VAL A 40 7.91 3.64 10.59
C VAL A 40 7.13 4.09 9.35
N TYR A 41 7.48 5.26 8.79
CA TYR A 41 6.87 5.75 7.57
C TYR A 41 7.04 4.76 6.40
N LEU A 42 8.24 4.25 6.20
CA LEU A 42 8.53 3.25 5.16
C LEU A 42 7.65 1.99 5.34
N VAL A 43 7.55 1.47 6.56
CA VAL A 43 6.71 0.29 6.87
C VAL A 43 5.24 0.56 6.53
N MET A 44 4.73 1.75 6.88
CA MET A 44 3.35 2.14 6.57
C MET A 44 3.09 2.23 5.06
N VAL A 45 4.01 2.85 4.31
CA VAL A 45 3.90 2.98 2.84
C VAL A 45 3.93 1.61 2.16
N VAL A 46 4.90 0.76 2.53
CA VAL A 46 5.01 -0.60 1.98
C VAL A 46 3.75 -1.42 2.30
N GLY A 47 3.27 -1.36 3.54
CA GLY A 47 2.02 -2.03 3.94
C GLY A 47 0.81 -1.58 3.12
N ARG A 48 0.69 -0.27 2.85
CA ARG A 48 -0.40 0.28 2.04
C ARG A 48 -0.32 -0.17 0.57
N ILE A 49 0.88 -0.22 -0.01
CA ILE A 49 1.09 -0.71 -1.39
C ILE A 49 0.79 -2.22 -1.47
N GLN A 50 1.19 -3.01 -0.49
CA GLN A 50 0.89 -4.44 -0.43
C GLN A 50 -0.62 -4.69 -0.31
N ALA A 51 -1.32 -3.94 0.54
CA ALA A 51 -2.78 -4.02 0.64
C ALA A 51 -3.47 -3.72 -0.70
N ALA A 52 -3.00 -2.69 -1.43
CA ALA A 52 -3.52 -2.37 -2.77
C ALA A 52 -3.24 -3.50 -3.78
N ALA A 53 -2.06 -4.12 -3.74
CA ALA A 53 -1.71 -5.24 -4.62
C ALA A 53 -2.63 -6.46 -4.38
N PHE A 54 -2.95 -6.76 -3.13
CA PHE A 54 -3.94 -7.80 -2.81
C PHE A 54 -5.35 -7.41 -3.26
N ALA A 55 -5.76 -6.17 -3.04
CA ALA A 55 -7.07 -5.67 -3.44
C ALA A 55 -7.28 -5.79 -4.96
N VAL A 56 -6.36 -5.31 -5.80
CA VAL A 56 -6.50 -5.41 -7.26
C VAL A 56 -6.44 -6.86 -7.74
N SER A 57 -5.63 -7.71 -7.11
CA SER A 57 -5.56 -9.13 -7.46
C SER A 57 -6.88 -9.85 -7.14
N THR A 58 -7.48 -9.58 -5.99
CA THR A 58 -8.78 -10.16 -5.59
C THR A 58 -9.90 -9.59 -6.45
N ALA A 59 -9.96 -8.26 -6.62
CA ALA A 59 -10.99 -7.59 -7.41
C ALA A 59 -11.02 -8.08 -8.88
N SER A 60 -9.86 -8.23 -9.52
CA SER A 60 -9.79 -8.73 -10.89
C SER A 60 -10.31 -10.17 -11.02
N ARG A 61 -10.02 -11.05 -10.07
CA ARG A 61 -10.49 -12.44 -10.06
C ARG A 61 -11.98 -12.53 -9.78
N GLU A 62 -12.48 -11.83 -8.76
CA GLU A 62 -13.89 -11.86 -8.38
C GLU A 62 -14.76 -11.21 -9.46
N ALA A 63 -14.31 -10.10 -10.07
CA ALA A 63 -14.98 -9.50 -11.21
C ALA A 63 -15.11 -10.51 -12.39
N GLY A 64 -14.02 -11.18 -12.75
CA GLY A 64 -14.02 -12.18 -13.82
C GLY A 64 -14.95 -13.35 -13.52
N ARG A 65 -14.94 -13.86 -12.29
CA ARG A 65 -15.83 -14.92 -11.84
C ARG A 65 -17.31 -14.50 -11.87
N ALA A 66 -17.61 -13.33 -11.32
CA ALA A 66 -18.99 -12.81 -11.30
C ALA A 66 -19.51 -12.53 -12.70
N PHE A 67 -18.66 -12.08 -13.61
CA PHE A 67 -18.97 -11.87 -15.01
C PHE A 67 -19.31 -13.19 -15.71
N THR A 68 -18.40 -14.17 -15.67
CA THR A 68 -18.53 -15.45 -16.41
C THR A 68 -19.68 -16.32 -15.92
N THR A 69 -20.16 -16.12 -14.69
CA THR A 69 -21.32 -16.83 -14.12
C THR A 69 -22.65 -16.12 -14.31
N ALA A 70 -22.69 -14.97 -15.00
CA ALA A 70 -23.93 -14.24 -15.29
C ALA A 70 -24.78 -14.96 -16.35
N GLN A 71 -26.08 -14.69 -16.37
CA GLN A 71 -27.03 -15.31 -17.31
C GLN A 71 -27.05 -14.61 -18.68
N SER A 72 -26.61 -13.34 -18.75
CA SER A 72 -26.57 -12.55 -19.97
C SER A 72 -25.47 -11.49 -19.89
N ASP A 73 -24.98 -11.04 -21.04
CA ASP A 73 -24.00 -9.95 -21.13
C ASP A 73 -24.45 -8.68 -20.42
N ALA A 74 -25.76 -8.35 -20.51
CA ALA A 74 -26.33 -7.19 -19.85
C ALA A 74 -26.25 -7.23 -18.31
N GLN A 75 -26.31 -8.43 -17.72
CA GLN A 75 -26.16 -8.63 -16.28
C GLN A 75 -24.69 -8.82 -15.86
N ALA A 76 -23.83 -9.28 -16.77
CA ALA A 76 -22.44 -9.62 -16.48
C ALA A 76 -21.63 -8.41 -16.04
N TYR A 77 -21.76 -7.27 -16.76
CA TYR A 77 -21.00 -6.06 -16.43
C TYR A 77 -21.29 -5.54 -15.01
N PRO A 78 -22.56 -5.23 -14.64
CA PRO A 78 -22.85 -4.71 -13.31
C PRO A 78 -22.50 -5.70 -12.19
N ARG A 79 -22.59 -7.02 -12.44
CA ARG A 79 -22.16 -8.04 -11.45
C ARG A 79 -20.67 -8.06 -11.28
N GLY A 80 -19.89 -7.96 -12.37
CA GLY A 80 -18.44 -7.88 -12.31
C GLY A 80 -17.94 -6.63 -11.59
N GLU A 81 -18.54 -5.48 -11.90
CA GLU A 81 -18.23 -4.20 -11.24
C GLU A 81 -18.56 -4.23 -9.74
N ALA A 82 -19.74 -4.77 -9.36
CA ALA A 82 -20.14 -4.89 -7.97
C ALA A 82 -19.20 -5.82 -7.18
N ALA A 83 -18.77 -6.95 -7.76
CA ALA A 83 -17.83 -7.86 -7.12
C ALA A 83 -16.45 -7.22 -6.92
N ALA A 84 -15.97 -6.44 -7.89
CA ALA A 84 -14.74 -5.67 -7.74
C ALA A 84 -14.86 -4.61 -6.64
N ALA A 85 -15.98 -3.86 -6.60
CA ALA A 85 -16.22 -2.82 -5.60
C ALA A 85 -16.16 -3.37 -4.17
N ILE A 86 -16.81 -4.51 -3.91
CA ILE A 86 -16.74 -5.19 -2.60
C ILE A 86 -15.28 -5.51 -2.24
N SER A 87 -14.51 -6.05 -3.19
CA SER A 87 -13.10 -6.36 -2.96
C SER A 87 -12.27 -5.11 -2.65
N PHE A 88 -12.54 -3.98 -3.30
CA PHE A 88 -11.87 -2.73 -2.99
C PHE A 88 -12.23 -2.20 -1.60
N GLU A 89 -13.50 -2.29 -1.20
CA GLU A 89 -13.98 -1.88 0.13
C GLU A 89 -13.33 -2.71 1.25
N ASP A 90 -13.22 -4.02 1.08
CA ASP A 90 -12.61 -4.95 2.06
C ASP A 90 -11.17 -4.57 2.41
N TYR A 91 -10.43 -4.01 1.46
CA TYR A 91 -9.06 -3.53 1.67
C TYR A 91 -8.96 -2.02 1.94
N GLY A 92 -10.09 -1.31 2.06
CA GLY A 92 -10.15 0.12 2.35
C GLY A 92 -9.75 1.02 1.16
N PHE A 93 -10.10 0.60 -0.07
CA PHE A 93 -9.85 1.32 -1.31
C PHE A 93 -11.13 1.55 -2.13
N GLY A 94 -12.32 1.50 -1.53
CA GLY A 94 -13.59 1.59 -2.23
C GLY A 94 -13.69 2.77 -3.22
N ASP A 95 -13.29 3.97 -2.79
CA ASP A 95 -13.35 5.19 -3.61
C ASP A 95 -12.17 5.34 -4.61
N ALA A 96 -11.14 4.51 -4.48
CA ALA A 96 -9.90 4.63 -5.27
C ALA A 96 -9.73 3.50 -6.29
N GLY A 97 -10.60 2.49 -6.26
CA GLY A 97 -10.57 1.34 -7.13
C GLY A 97 -11.37 1.53 -8.42
N ALA A 98 -10.82 1.03 -9.52
CA ALA A 98 -11.52 0.95 -10.81
C ALA A 98 -11.30 -0.43 -11.44
N VAL A 99 -12.33 -0.95 -12.14
CA VAL A 99 -12.22 -2.19 -12.92
C VAL A 99 -12.61 -1.93 -14.37
N ALA A 100 -11.82 -2.47 -15.30
CA ALA A 100 -12.12 -2.51 -16.72
C ALA A 100 -12.33 -3.97 -17.14
N ILE A 101 -13.43 -4.24 -17.84
CA ILE A 101 -13.79 -5.58 -18.31
C ILE A 101 -13.84 -5.56 -19.83
N SER A 102 -13.14 -6.49 -20.47
CA SER A 102 -13.10 -6.64 -21.92
C SER A 102 -13.24 -8.09 -22.33
N CYS A 103 -13.82 -8.34 -23.48
CA CYS A 103 -14.06 -9.67 -24.02
C CYS A 103 -13.28 -9.87 -25.32
N ASP A 104 -12.91 -11.10 -25.61
CA ASP A 104 -12.24 -11.49 -26.85
C ASP A 104 -13.13 -11.42 -28.08
N ALA A 105 -14.45 -11.58 -27.91
CA ALA A 105 -15.47 -11.46 -28.97
C ALA A 105 -16.87 -11.20 -28.39
N SER A 106 -17.83 -10.85 -29.27
CA SER A 106 -19.24 -10.69 -28.94
C SER A 106 -20.07 -11.88 -29.49
N PRO A 107 -20.99 -12.46 -28.70
CA PRO A 107 -21.29 -12.17 -27.29
C PRO A 107 -20.14 -12.57 -26.36
N CYS A 108 -19.96 -11.85 -25.24
CA CYS A 108 -18.91 -12.10 -24.27
C CYS A 108 -19.05 -13.48 -23.60
N LEU A 109 -20.29 -13.84 -23.27
CA LEU A 109 -20.61 -15.07 -22.55
C LEU A 109 -20.79 -16.30 -23.48
N ARG A 110 -20.14 -16.31 -24.64
CA ARG A 110 -20.12 -17.48 -25.52
C ARG A 110 -19.30 -18.63 -24.90
N PRO A 111 -19.63 -19.90 -25.19
CA PRO A 111 -18.83 -21.05 -24.75
C PRO A 111 -17.35 -20.87 -25.10
N GLU A 112 -16.45 -21.15 -24.16
CA GLU A 112 -14.99 -20.97 -24.27
C GLU A 112 -14.51 -19.53 -24.55
N GLY A 113 -15.42 -18.53 -24.44
CA GLY A 113 -15.07 -17.12 -24.53
C GLY A 113 -14.10 -16.73 -23.40
N ARG A 114 -13.28 -15.71 -23.65
CA ARG A 114 -12.33 -15.18 -22.68
C ARG A 114 -12.70 -13.77 -22.29
N VAL A 115 -12.75 -13.53 -20.99
CA VAL A 115 -13.02 -12.23 -20.39
C VAL A 115 -11.80 -11.77 -19.62
N SER A 116 -11.23 -10.64 -20.01
CA SER A 116 -10.12 -10.00 -19.34
C SER A 116 -10.66 -8.91 -18.40
N THR A 117 -10.29 -9.00 -17.13
CA THR A 117 -10.65 -8.05 -16.08
C THR A 117 -9.40 -7.40 -15.55
N GLN A 118 -9.28 -6.09 -15.66
CA GLN A 118 -8.18 -5.29 -15.14
C GLN A 118 -8.67 -4.41 -13.99
N ALA A 119 -8.17 -4.66 -12.80
CA ALA A 119 -8.40 -3.83 -11.63
C ALA A 119 -7.22 -2.88 -11.41
N THR A 120 -7.51 -1.64 -11.03
CA THR A 120 -6.49 -0.60 -10.79
C THR A 120 -6.85 0.20 -9.55
N ILE A 121 -5.85 0.50 -8.71
CA ILE A 121 -5.96 1.39 -7.56
C ILE A 121 -4.84 2.41 -7.63
N THR A 122 -5.13 3.68 -7.36
CA THR A 122 -4.13 4.72 -7.20
C THR A 122 -3.89 4.96 -5.71
N VAL A 123 -2.78 4.44 -5.19
CA VAL A 123 -2.39 4.58 -3.79
C VAL A 123 -1.79 5.94 -3.56
N ARG A 124 -2.43 6.79 -2.75
CA ARG A 124 -1.86 8.06 -2.29
C ARG A 124 -0.89 7.79 -1.15
N LEU A 125 0.31 8.38 -1.23
CA LEU A 125 1.31 8.27 -0.17
C LEU A 125 0.91 9.20 1.00
N PRO A 126 0.71 8.67 2.21
CA PRO A 126 0.34 9.49 3.37
C PRO A 126 1.50 10.35 3.83
N LEU A 127 1.19 11.49 4.50
CA LEU A 127 2.16 12.32 5.22
C LEU A 127 3.29 12.95 4.37
N LEU A 128 3.17 12.99 3.05
CA LEU A 128 4.10 13.76 2.24
C LEU A 128 3.73 15.25 2.31
N PRO A 129 4.64 16.12 2.80
CA PRO A 129 4.40 17.57 2.76
C PRO A 129 4.32 18.04 1.30
N ASP A 130 3.42 19.00 1.01
CA ASP A 130 3.24 19.59 -0.32
C ASP A 130 4.52 20.17 -0.91
N VAL A 131 5.48 20.53 -0.06
CA VAL A 131 6.82 21.00 -0.44
C VAL A 131 7.61 19.95 -1.26
N LEU A 132 7.31 18.68 -1.12
CA LEU A 132 7.95 17.57 -1.85
C LEU A 132 7.17 17.12 -3.09
N ALA A 133 6.02 17.72 -3.37
CA ALA A 133 5.14 17.34 -4.48
C ALA A 133 5.79 17.42 -5.86
N GLY A 134 6.87 18.20 -6.02
CA GLY A 134 7.64 18.30 -7.27
C GLY A 134 8.82 17.33 -7.40
N ALA A 135 9.22 16.68 -6.30
CA ALA A 135 10.41 15.82 -6.26
C ALA A 135 10.08 14.31 -6.15
N VAL A 136 8.89 13.97 -5.64
CA VAL A 136 8.45 12.58 -5.42
C VAL A 136 7.02 12.40 -5.94
N PRO A 137 6.70 11.29 -6.63
CA PRO A 137 5.34 11.01 -7.04
C PRO A 137 4.44 10.86 -5.80
N MET A 138 3.37 11.67 -5.71
CA MET A 138 2.42 11.67 -4.59
C MET A 138 1.50 10.44 -4.58
N SER A 139 1.50 9.64 -5.64
CA SER A 139 0.66 8.46 -5.79
C SER A 139 1.35 7.39 -6.62
N VAL A 140 1.03 6.13 -6.30
CA VAL A 140 1.54 4.95 -7.01
C VAL A 140 0.35 4.18 -7.58
N PRO A 141 0.25 4.01 -8.91
CA PRO A 141 -0.75 3.15 -9.51
C PRO A 141 -0.36 1.67 -9.32
N VAL A 142 -1.32 0.88 -8.85
CA VAL A 142 -1.19 -0.58 -8.70
C VAL A 142 -2.29 -1.23 -9.51
N SER A 143 -1.96 -2.18 -10.37
CA SER A 143 -2.94 -2.87 -11.21
C SER A 143 -2.68 -4.38 -11.27
N ALA A 144 -3.76 -5.14 -11.48
CA ALA A 144 -3.70 -6.57 -11.76
C ALA A 144 -4.70 -6.91 -12.86
N THR A 145 -4.33 -7.86 -13.72
CA THR A 145 -5.20 -8.36 -14.79
C THR A 145 -5.42 -9.86 -14.59
N HIS A 146 -6.68 -10.27 -14.75
CA HIS A 146 -7.07 -11.67 -14.71
C HIS A 146 -7.87 -12.01 -15.97
N VAL A 147 -7.65 -13.22 -16.53
CA VAL A 147 -8.40 -13.74 -17.67
C VAL A 147 -9.24 -14.92 -17.20
N ALA A 148 -10.56 -14.76 -17.25
CA ALA A 148 -11.51 -15.80 -16.94
C ALA A 148 -12.06 -16.44 -18.23
N ALA A 149 -12.19 -17.76 -18.24
CA ALA A 149 -12.82 -18.49 -19.34
C ALA A 149 -14.31 -18.75 -19.02
N VAL A 150 -15.16 -18.58 -20.02
CA VAL A 150 -16.57 -18.96 -19.92
C VAL A 150 -16.69 -20.46 -20.07
N ASP A 151 -17.43 -21.09 -19.15
CA ASP A 151 -17.65 -22.54 -19.16
C ASP A 151 -18.35 -22.99 -20.46
N ARG A 152 -17.80 -24.00 -21.11
CA ARG A 152 -18.37 -24.62 -22.32
C ARG A 152 -19.70 -25.32 -22.07
N PHE A 153 -19.94 -25.78 -20.86
CA PHE A 153 -21.12 -26.53 -20.44
C PHE A 153 -22.16 -25.69 -19.72
N ALA A 154 -21.96 -24.39 -19.55
CA ALA A 154 -22.98 -23.52 -19.00
C ALA A 154 -24.21 -23.53 -19.91
N GLY A 155 -25.24 -24.29 -19.53
CA GLY A 155 -26.54 -24.27 -20.18
C GLY A 155 -27.19 -22.89 -20.00
N ARG A 156 -27.35 -22.17 -21.09
CA ARG A 156 -27.94 -20.83 -21.15
C ARG A 156 -29.13 -20.84 -22.07
#